data_0d12665d81aefbaf2b5ef42e9ae5ab9c
#
_entry.id   0d12665d81aefbaf2b5ef42e9ae5ab9c
#
_cell.length_a   1.000
_cell.length_b   1.000
_cell.length_c   1.000
_cell.angle_alpha   90.00
_cell.angle_beta   90.00
_cell.angle_gamma   90.00
#
_symmetry.space_group_name_H-M   'P 1'
#
loop_
_entity.id
_entity.type
_entity.pdbx_description
1 polymer ?
#
loop_
_entity_poly.entity_id
_entity_poly.type
_entity_poly.pdbx_seq_one_letter_code
_entity_poly.pdbx_strand_id
1 'polypeptide(L)'
;MSPRDLLSDPCWQGSDLGHPLPDATHAVSMALPRWQDVIAYEEKDPACRQALQTIYPRFGLHPLLQTLTARMAVDGLTAWPFATEAAARAAQAHCQSKTPQAHIQLTNFGPLVALHTDAGATPHAKAFWQHTGLGASSRQAAVALGLEAAPSAAEADAARTAVCQRLAAIHGIEAQRISLHPAGMAGLHAALTAIQQLRPQRTTLQLGFPYVDVLKQPQVVFHGGELLQTGDQAQIAAALDRLDPAAVIVELPSNPLLRCVDLPMVSEIAHSRGIPVIADDTIGTGINLNALPYVDLIFTSLTKSFAGRGDVMGGSL
;
A
#
# COMPACT_ATOMS: atom_id res chain seq x y z
N MET A 1 -8.01 -12.56 -28.03
CA MET A 1 -8.88 -13.57 -27.38
C MET A 1 -9.83 -12.82 -26.47
N SER A 2 -11.07 -13.26 -26.32
CA SER A 2 -11.95 -12.68 -25.30
C SER A 2 -11.41 -12.99 -23.89
N PRO A 3 -11.54 -12.07 -22.92
CA PRO A 3 -11.15 -12.34 -21.54
C PRO A 3 -11.85 -13.58 -21.00
N ARG A 4 -11.15 -14.37 -20.19
CA ARG A 4 -11.69 -15.57 -19.54
C ARG A 4 -12.78 -15.17 -18.52
N ASP A 5 -13.92 -15.79 -18.62
CA ASP A 5 -15.00 -15.63 -17.65
C ASP A 5 -14.77 -16.57 -16.46
N LEU A 6 -14.28 -16.03 -15.35
CA LEU A 6 -13.92 -16.78 -14.15
C LEU A 6 -15.12 -17.44 -13.44
N LEU A 7 -16.37 -17.06 -13.77
CA LEU A 7 -17.56 -17.69 -13.21
C LEU A 7 -17.88 -19.02 -13.92
N SER A 8 -17.65 -19.07 -15.23
CA SER A 8 -17.91 -20.26 -16.04
C SER A 8 -16.66 -21.13 -16.26
N ASP A 9 -15.48 -20.50 -16.22
CA ASP A 9 -14.17 -21.15 -16.43
C ASP A 9 -13.14 -20.66 -15.38
N PRO A 10 -13.26 -21.10 -14.12
CA PRO A 10 -12.39 -20.67 -13.03
C PRO A 10 -10.96 -21.23 -13.14
N CYS A 11 -9.99 -20.49 -12.60
CA CYS A 11 -8.57 -20.84 -12.65
C CYS A 11 -8.16 -21.78 -11.51
N TRP A 12 -8.47 -23.05 -11.60
CA TRP A 12 -8.13 -24.08 -10.59
C TRP A 12 -7.31 -25.27 -11.11
N GLN A 13 -6.99 -25.29 -12.41
CA GLN A 13 -6.13 -26.31 -12.97
C GLN A 13 -4.65 -25.96 -12.77
N GLY A 14 -3.79 -26.97 -12.70
CA GLY A 14 -2.34 -26.72 -12.59
C GLY A 14 -1.75 -25.91 -13.74
N SER A 15 -2.38 -25.96 -14.92
CA SER A 15 -2.03 -25.16 -16.10
C SER A 15 -2.39 -23.67 -15.93
N ASP A 16 -3.20 -23.32 -14.95
CA ASP A 16 -3.62 -21.94 -14.68
C ASP A 16 -2.63 -21.17 -13.80
N LEU A 17 -1.57 -21.83 -13.33
CA LEU A 17 -0.56 -21.19 -12.49
C LEU A 17 -0.05 -19.90 -13.11
N GLY A 18 -0.18 -18.82 -12.36
CA GLY A 18 0.29 -17.50 -12.76
C GLY A 18 -0.65 -16.70 -13.67
N HIS A 19 -1.81 -17.29 -14.07
CA HIS A 19 -2.80 -16.58 -14.88
C HIS A 19 -3.31 -15.32 -14.16
N PRO A 20 -3.44 -14.16 -14.87
CA PRO A 20 -3.94 -12.93 -14.27
C PRO A 20 -5.38 -13.07 -13.76
N LEU A 21 -5.66 -12.48 -12.60
CA LEU A 21 -7.00 -12.43 -12.00
C LEU A 21 -7.41 -10.97 -11.74
N PRO A 22 -8.35 -10.40 -12.52
CA PRO A 22 -9.03 -10.98 -13.71
C PRO A 22 -8.07 -11.14 -14.90
N ASP A 23 -8.54 -11.78 -15.99
CA ASP A 23 -7.81 -11.85 -17.26
C ASP A 23 -7.77 -10.45 -17.92
N ALA A 24 -6.89 -9.60 -17.42
CA ALA A 24 -6.74 -8.21 -17.83
C ALA A 24 -5.30 -7.74 -17.68
N THR A 25 -4.90 -6.81 -18.54
CA THR A 25 -3.53 -6.23 -18.59
C THR A 25 -3.06 -5.68 -17.24
N HIS A 26 -3.96 -5.10 -16.44
CA HIS A 26 -3.63 -4.47 -15.17
C HIS A 26 -4.07 -5.28 -13.96
N ALA A 27 -4.25 -6.58 -14.12
CA ALA A 27 -4.60 -7.46 -13.01
C ALA A 27 -3.62 -7.31 -11.86
N VAL A 28 -4.15 -7.22 -10.64
CA VAL A 28 -3.38 -7.06 -9.42
C VAL A 28 -3.23 -8.37 -8.63
N SER A 29 -3.72 -9.47 -9.20
CA SER A 29 -3.65 -10.80 -8.61
C SER A 29 -3.38 -11.85 -9.68
N MET A 30 -2.92 -13.03 -9.27
CA MET A 30 -2.64 -14.18 -10.14
C MET A 30 -3.21 -15.44 -9.55
N ALA A 31 -3.48 -16.43 -10.41
CA ALA A 31 -3.91 -17.74 -9.97
C ALA A 31 -2.77 -18.52 -9.31
N LEU A 32 -3.04 -19.04 -8.13
CA LEU A 32 -2.26 -20.07 -7.44
C LEU A 32 -3.22 -21.24 -7.17
N PRO A 33 -3.49 -22.07 -8.18
CA PRO A 33 -4.66 -22.96 -8.20
C PRO A 33 -4.59 -24.10 -7.20
N ARG A 34 -3.38 -24.50 -6.77
CA ARG A 34 -3.19 -25.62 -5.85
C ARG A 34 -2.43 -25.15 -4.61
N TRP A 35 -2.62 -25.84 -3.49
CA TRP A 35 -1.93 -25.49 -2.24
C TRP A 35 -0.39 -25.52 -2.37
N GLN A 36 0.14 -26.46 -3.15
CA GLN A 36 1.57 -26.49 -3.45
C GLN A 36 2.06 -25.28 -4.24
N ASP A 37 1.20 -24.67 -5.07
CA ASP A 37 1.56 -23.44 -5.80
C ASP A 37 1.64 -22.24 -4.86
N VAL A 38 0.77 -22.21 -3.83
CA VAL A 38 0.86 -21.21 -2.75
C VAL A 38 2.16 -21.36 -1.97
N ILE A 39 2.52 -22.61 -1.58
CA ILE A 39 3.78 -22.88 -0.88
C ILE A 39 4.97 -22.45 -1.74
N ALA A 40 5.01 -22.87 -3.01
CA ALA A 40 6.09 -22.52 -3.94
C ALA A 40 6.23 -21.00 -4.13
N TYR A 41 5.10 -20.28 -4.19
CA TYR A 41 5.10 -18.81 -4.27
C TYR A 41 5.72 -18.17 -3.03
N GLU A 42 5.32 -18.59 -1.83
CA GLU A 42 5.82 -18.05 -0.55
C GLU A 42 7.31 -18.42 -0.33
N GLU A 43 7.72 -19.61 -0.71
CA GLU A 43 9.12 -20.07 -0.66
C GLU A 43 10.00 -19.49 -1.77
N LYS A 44 9.39 -18.69 -2.68
CA LYS A 44 10.10 -18.02 -3.77
C LYS A 44 10.70 -18.99 -4.79
N ASP A 45 10.04 -20.11 -5.01
CA ASP A 45 10.47 -21.11 -6.01
C ASP A 45 10.64 -20.46 -7.39
N PRO A 46 11.81 -20.70 -8.06
CA PRO A 46 12.10 -20.05 -9.34
C PRO A 46 11.13 -20.45 -10.45
N ALA A 47 10.69 -21.72 -10.51
CA ALA A 47 9.78 -22.19 -11.56
C ALA A 47 8.38 -21.59 -11.37
N CYS A 48 7.89 -21.54 -10.11
CA CYS A 48 6.65 -20.83 -9.80
C CYS A 48 6.71 -19.37 -10.22
N ARG A 49 7.78 -18.66 -9.86
CA ARG A 49 7.96 -17.24 -10.22
C ARG A 49 8.03 -17.00 -11.72
N GLN A 50 8.64 -17.90 -12.46
CA GLN A 50 8.73 -17.81 -13.93
C GLN A 50 7.37 -17.99 -14.60
N ALA A 51 6.46 -18.76 -13.98
CA ALA A 51 5.11 -18.97 -14.47
C ALA A 51 4.17 -17.76 -14.26
N LEU A 52 4.53 -16.82 -13.36
CA LEU A 52 3.66 -15.69 -13.03
C LEU A 52 3.56 -14.71 -14.20
N GLN A 53 2.37 -14.52 -14.72
CA GLN A 53 2.06 -13.54 -15.77
C GLN A 53 1.71 -12.16 -15.23
N THR A 54 1.40 -12.08 -13.94
CA THR A 54 1.24 -10.84 -13.17
C THR A 54 1.65 -11.08 -11.74
N ILE A 55 1.73 -10.02 -10.93
CA ILE A 55 2.02 -10.11 -9.50
C ILE A 55 1.33 -8.96 -8.77
N TYR A 56 0.95 -9.17 -7.51
CA TYR A 56 0.42 -8.08 -6.69
C TYR A 56 1.44 -6.93 -6.63
N PRO A 57 1.08 -5.74 -7.15
CA PRO A 57 1.97 -4.58 -7.16
C PRO A 57 2.33 -4.21 -5.72
N ARG A 58 3.57 -4.09 -5.39
CA ARG A 58 4.31 -3.96 -4.13
C ARG A 58 4.98 -5.27 -3.66
N PHE A 59 4.48 -6.46 -4.00
CA PHE A 59 5.19 -7.71 -3.72
C PHE A 59 6.20 -8.05 -4.83
N GLY A 60 5.95 -7.51 -6.02
CA GLY A 60 6.86 -7.57 -7.15
C GLY A 60 6.54 -6.51 -8.20
N LEU A 61 7.44 -6.34 -9.14
CA LEU A 61 7.21 -5.46 -10.29
C LEU A 61 6.25 -6.14 -11.27
N HIS A 62 5.12 -5.50 -11.54
CA HIS A 62 4.21 -5.89 -12.61
C HIS A 62 4.96 -5.97 -13.95
N PRO A 63 4.63 -6.88 -14.92
CA PRO A 63 5.34 -7.01 -16.18
C PRO A 63 5.56 -5.69 -16.94
N LEU A 64 4.56 -4.80 -16.96
CA LEU A 64 4.71 -3.46 -17.54
C LEU A 64 5.77 -2.61 -16.80
N LEU A 65 5.86 -2.73 -15.48
CA LEU A 65 6.90 -2.06 -14.69
C LEU A 65 8.26 -2.68 -14.92
N GLN A 66 8.36 -4.01 -15.13
CA GLN A 66 9.62 -4.67 -15.50
C GLN A 66 10.12 -4.16 -16.85
N THR A 67 9.23 -4.08 -17.85
CA THR A 67 9.57 -3.51 -19.16
C THR A 67 9.99 -2.04 -19.05
N LEU A 68 9.28 -1.26 -18.24
CA LEU A 68 9.60 0.14 -17.99
C LEU A 68 10.97 0.31 -17.32
N THR A 69 11.25 -0.45 -16.26
CA THR A 69 12.54 -0.37 -15.55
C THR A 69 13.71 -0.78 -16.45
N ALA A 70 13.51 -1.76 -17.35
CA ALA A 70 14.51 -2.12 -18.34
C ALA A 70 14.80 -0.97 -19.31
N ARG A 71 13.80 -0.19 -19.72
CA ARG A 71 14.00 1.02 -20.57
C ARG A 71 14.62 2.20 -19.82
N MET A 72 14.40 2.27 -18.51
CA MET A 72 15.02 3.29 -17.64
C MET A 72 16.43 2.91 -17.21
N ALA A 73 16.91 1.72 -17.54
CA ALA A 73 18.17 1.19 -17.03
C ALA A 73 19.35 2.12 -17.30
N VAL A 74 20.19 2.28 -16.29
CA VAL A 74 21.51 2.91 -16.35
C VAL A 74 22.51 1.87 -15.91
N ASP A 75 23.64 1.76 -16.59
CA ASP A 75 24.64 0.73 -16.34
C ASP A 75 25.04 0.66 -14.86
N GLY A 76 24.96 -0.54 -14.30
CA GLY A 76 25.30 -0.82 -12.91
C GLY A 76 24.28 -0.36 -11.86
N LEU A 77 23.15 0.24 -12.27
CA LEU A 77 22.13 0.77 -11.36
C LEU A 77 20.78 0.08 -11.54
N THR A 78 20.04 -0.09 -10.44
CA THR A 78 18.65 -0.56 -10.44
C THR A 78 17.70 0.62 -10.49
N ALA A 79 16.73 0.61 -11.41
CA ALA A 79 15.73 1.66 -11.56
C ALA A 79 14.45 1.36 -10.77
N TRP A 80 13.92 2.38 -10.08
CA TRP A 80 12.67 2.34 -9.33
C TRP A 80 11.76 3.48 -9.81
N PRO A 81 10.68 3.20 -10.56
CA PRO A 81 9.80 4.23 -11.11
C PRO A 81 8.81 4.75 -10.06
N PHE A 82 8.69 6.08 -9.99
CA PHE A 82 7.74 6.79 -9.15
C PHE A 82 6.84 7.70 -10.00
N ALA A 83 5.58 7.85 -9.56
CA ALA A 83 4.60 8.67 -10.25
C ALA A 83 4.85 10.18 -10.11
N THR A 84 5.57 10.60 -9.06
CA THR A 84 5.82 12.01 -8.74
C THR A 84 7.26 12.22 -8.30
N GLU A 85 7.78 13.43 -8.56
CA GLU A 85 9.09 13.84 -8.09
C GLU A 85 9.18 13.83 -6.56
N ALA A 86 8.11 14.23 -5.86
CA ALA A 86 8.07 14.21 -4.40
C ALA A 86 8.27 12.80 -3.83
N ALA A 87 7.61 11.78 -4.40
CA ALA A 87 7.78 10.40 -4.00
C ALA A 87 9.21 9.87 -4.29
N ALA A 88 9.75 10.21 -5.46
CA ALA A 88 11.12 9.83 -5.83
C ALA A 88 12.17 10.49 -4.92
N ARG A 89 12.00 11.76 -4.57
CA ARG A 89 12.88 12.48 -3.62
C ARG A 89 12.79 11.92 -2.20
N ALA A 90 11.58 11.55 -1.74
CA ALA A 90 11.42 10.90 -0.45
C ALA A 90 12.14 9.54 -0.42
N ALA A 91 12.04 8.74 -1.48
CA ALA A 91 12.77 7.49 -1.64
C ALA A 91 14.29 7.71 -1.68
N GLN A 92 14.76 8.74 -2.39
CA GLN A 92 16.17 9.13 -2.44
C GLN A 92 16.70 9.48 -1.05
N ALA A 93 16.00 10.35 -0.32
CA ALA A 93 16.36 10.75 1.03
C ALA A 93 16.40 9.56 1.99
N HIS A 94 15.40 8.65 1.89
CA HIS A 94 15.39 7.41 2.67
C HIS A 94 16.64 6.56 2.39
N CYS A 95 16.96 6.30 1.13
CA CYS A 95 18.14 5.54 0.76
C CYS A 95 19.44 6.20 1.24
N GLN A 96 19.58 7.51 1.06
CA GLN A 96 20.75 8.26 1.50
C GLN A 96 20.94 8.21 3.02
N SER A 97 19.84 8.23 3.79
CA SER A 97 19.91 8.10 5.26
C SER A 97 20.42 6.74 5.73
N LYS A 98 20.17 5.68 4.94
CA LYS A 98 20.60 4.30 5.26
C LYS A 98 21.98 3.96 4.70
N THR A 99 22.32 4.52 3.56
CA THR A 99 23.58 4.28 2.82
C THR A 99 24.14 5.59 2.29
N PRO A 100 24.76 6.43 3.15
CA PRO A 100 25.23 7.77 2.75
C PRO A 100 26.27 7.78 1.62
N GLN A 101 27.00 6.69 1.44
CA GLN A 101 28.06 6.57 0.42
C GLN A 101 27.57 5.92 -0.89
N ALA A 102 26.29 5.50 -0.96
CA ALA A 102 25.76 4.84 -2.14
C ALA A 102 25.57 5.82 -3.30
N HIS A 103 25.73 5.31 -4.53
CA HIS A 103 25.41 6.07 -5.73
C HIS A 103 23.90 6.04 -5.96
N ILE A 104 23.25 7.19 -5.79
CA ILE A 104 21.81 7.37 -5.90
C ILE A 104 21.54 8.61 -6.75
N GLN A 105 20.77 8.45 -7.82
CA GLN A 105 20.41 9.56 -8.72
C GLN A 105 18.94 9.50 -9.13
N LEU A 106 18.37 10.65 -9.48
CA LEU A 106 17.03 10.78 -10.07
C LEU A 106 17.15 11.14 -11.55
N THR A 107 16.30 10.54 -12.38
CA THR A 107 16.16 10.91 -13.80
C THR A 107 14.69 10.99 -14.16
N ASN A 108 14.34 11.92 -15.06
CA ASN A 108 13.00 12.01 -15.61
C ASN A 108 12.83 11.03 -16.77
N PHE A 109 11.66 10.38 -16.83
CA PHE A 109 11.27 9.51 -17.91
C PHE A 109 9.80 9.78 -18.30
N GLY A 110 9.62 10.68 -19.25
CA GLY A 110 8.30 11.18 -19.60
C GLY A 110 7.60 11.79 -18.36
N PRO A 111 6.39 11.31 -18.00
CA PRO A 111 5.66 11.81 -16.84
C PRO A 111 6.13 11.20 -15.50
N LEU A 112 7.09 10.30 -15.51
CA LEU A 112 7.59 9.58 -14.34
C LEU A 112 9.00 10.01 -13.96
N VAL A 113 9.36 9.73 -12.71
CA VAL A 113 10.71 9.92 -12.19
C VAL A 113 11.29 8.58 -11.75
N ALA A 114 12.44 8.22 -12.26
CA ALA A 114 13.17 7.04 -11.85
C ALA A 114 14.19 7.38 -10.76
N LEU A 115 14.17 6.63 -9.68
CA LEU A 115 15.27 6.56 -8.71
C LEU A 115 16.19 5.43 -9.15
N HIS A 116 17.46 5.75 -9.38
CA HIS A 116 18.51 4.77 -9.68
C HIS A 116 19.38 4.56 -8.46
N THR A 117 19.64 3.30 -8.12
CA THR A 117 20.42 2.92 -6.95
C THR A 117 21.45 1.87 -7.30
N ASP A 118 22.65 1.99 -6.74
CA ASP A 118 23.64 0.92 -6.76
C ASP A 118 23.19 -0.29 -5.91
N ALA A 119 23.99 -1.35 -5.90
CA ALA A 119 23.70 -2.57 -5.17
C ALA A 119 23.54 -2.34 -3.66
N GLY A 120 24.25 -1.36 -3.08
CA GLY A 120 24.19 -1.04 -1.66
C GLY A 120 22.87 -0.39 -1.27
N ALA A 121 22.36 0.54 -2.07
CA ALA A 121 21.09 1.22 -1.80
C ALA A 121 19.84 0.47 -2.29
N THR A 122 19.97 -0.45 -3.24
CA THR A 122 18.85 -1.22 -3.83
C THR A 122 17.93 -1.89 -2.79
N PRO A 123 18.41 -2.55 -1.71
CA PRO A 123 17.52 -3.12 -0.71
C PRO A 123 16.65 -2.07 0.00
N HIS A 124 17.18 -0.88 0.26
CA HIS A 124 16.47 0.22 0.90
C HIS A 124 15.45 0.86 -0.03
N ALA A 125 15.79 1.04 -1.31
CA ALA A 125 14.87 1.51 -2.33
C ALA A 125 13.69 0.54 -2.51
N LYS A 126 13.96 -0.78 -2.55
CA LYS A 126 12.94 -1.83 -2.60
C LYS A 126 12.02 -1.77 -1.38
N ALA A 127 12.59 -1.67 -0.19
CA ALA A 127 11.81 -1.59 1.05
C ALA A 127 10.92 -0.34 1.08
N PHE A 128 11.45 0.82 0.70
CA PHE A 128 10.68 2.06 0.56
C PHE A 128 9.54 1.88 -0.45
N TRP A 129 9.85 1.46 -1.68
CA TRP A 129 8.86 1.23 -2.74
C TRP A 129 7.76 0.27 -2.29
N GLN A 130 8.11 -0.86 -1.69
CA GLN A 130 7.19 -1.90 -1.26
C GLN A 130 6.26 -1.40 -0.15
N HIS A 131 6.82 -0.81 0.91
CA HIS A 131 6.05 -0.53 2.11
C HIS A 131 5.31 0.81 2.05
N THR A 132 5.78 1.80 1.28
CA THR A 132 5.06 3.06 1.12
C THR A 132 3.93 3.00 0.10
N GLY A 133 4.02 2.12 -0.91
CA GLY A 133 3.07 2.08 -2.01
C GLY A 133 3.06 3.31 -2.91
N LEU A 134 4.15 4.10 -2.91
CA LEU A 134 4.29 5.34 -3.69
C LEU A 134 4.85 5.13 -5.10
N GLY A 135 5.21 3.90 -5.46
CA GLY A 135 5.71 3.57 -6.79
C GLY A 135 4.68 3.82 -7.90
N ALA A 136 5.16 3.92 -9.14
CA ALA A 136 4.30 4.05 -10.31
C ALA A 136 3.41 2.81 -10.49
N SER A 137 2.19 3.01 -10.99
CA SER A 137 1.24 1.95 -11.29
C SER A 137 1.50 1.30 -12.66
N SER A 138 0.91 0.13 -12.90
CA SER A 138 0.95 -0.52 -14.22
C SER A 138 0.33 0.34 -15.33
N ARG A 139 -0.73 1.12 -15.03
CA ARG A 139 -1.33 2.06 -15.99
C ARG A 139 -0.39 3.22 -16.33
N GLN A 140 0.27 3.78 -15.34
CA GLN A 140 1.29 4.82 -15.57
C GLN A 140 2.48 4.28 -16.36
N ALA A 141 2.87 3.02 -16.11
CA ALA A 141 3.89 2.35 -16.91
C ALA A 141 3.42 2.15 -18.36
N ALA A 142 2.18 1.72 -18.59
CA ALA A 142 1.62 1.56 -19.92
C ALA A 142 1.63 2.88 -20.72
N VAL A 143 1.23 3.98 -20.07
CA VAL A 143 1.30 5.33 -20.67
C VAL A 143 2.74 5.73 -21.00
N ALA A 144 3.68 5.56 -20.05
CA ALA A 144 5.09 5.90 -20.26
C ALA A 144 5.77 5.04 -21.34
N LEU A 145 5.27 3.83 -21.55
CA LEU A 145 5.71 2.92 -22.63
C LEU A 145 5.05 3.21 -23.99
N GLY A 146 4.05 4.11 -24.04
CA GLY A 146 3.27 4.42 -25.25
C GLY A 146 2.27 3.34 -25.65
N LEU A 147 1.88 2.48 -24.72
CA LEU A 147 0.90 1.40 -24.92
C LEU A 147 -0.54 1.85 -24.69
N GLU A 148 -0.74 2.89 -23.88
CA GLU A 148 -2.03 3.47 -23.55
C GLU A 148 -1.95 5.00 -23.60
N ALA A 149 -3.08 5.63 -23.89
CA ALA A 149 -3.21 7.08 -23.81
C ALA A 149 -3.39 7.53 -22.34
N ALA A 150 -2.74 8.64 -21.97
CA ALA A 150 -3.04 9.28 -20.70
C ALA A 150 -4.44 9.90 -20.73
N PRO A 151 -5.22 9.82 -19.63
CA PRO A 151 -6.44 10.62 -19.52
C PRO A 151 -6.09 12.11 -19.54
N SER A 152 -6.99 12.93 -20.04
CA SER A 152 -6.86 14.38 -19.90
C SER A 152 -6.90 14.80 -18.42
N ALA A 153 -6.35 15.95 -18.10
CA ALA A 153 -6.40 16.49 -16.74
C ALA A 153 -7.87 16.65 -16.26
N ALA A 154 -8.76 17.09 -17.13
CA ALA A 154 -10.18 17.26 -16.80
C ALA A 154 -10.87 15.92 -16.49
N GLU A 155 -10.62 14.87 -17.26
CA GLU A 155 -11.15 13.52 -16.98
C GLU A 155 -10.61 12.96 -15.67
N ALA A 156 -9.31 13.14 -15.42
CA ALA A 156 -8.68 12.68 -14.18
C ALA A 156 -9.24 13.43 -12.95
N ASP A 157 -9.47 14.75 -13.05
CA ASP A 157 -10.03 15.54 -11.95
C ASP A 157 -11.50 15.22 -11.71
N ALA A 158 -12.29 15.04 -12.77
CA ALA A 158 -13.68 14.61 -12.66
C ALA A 158 -13.79 13.23 -11.99
N ALA A 159 -12.93 12.29 -12.38
CA ALA A 159 -12.90 10.95 -11.78
C ALA A 159 -12.51 11.01 -10.29
N ARG A 160 -11.47 11.77 -9.92
CA ARG A 160 -11.07 11.96 -8.51
C ARG A 160 -12.20 12.55 -7.69
N THR A 161 -12.84 13.59 -8.20
CA THR A 161 -13.99 14.24 -7.55
C THR A 161 -15.13 13.25 -7.33
N ALA A 162 -15.50 12.48 -8.35
CA ALA A 162 -16.56 11.48 -8.24
C ALA A 162 -16.25 10.39 -7.20
N VAL A 163 -15.00 9.91 -7.12
CA VAL A 163 -14.59 8.94 -6.11
C VAL A 163 -14.66 9.54 -4.71
N CYS A 164 -14.12 10.75 -4.49
CA CYS A 164 -14.19 11.43 -3.19
C CYS A 164 -15.64 11.66 -2.74
N GLN A 165 -16.52 12.11 -3.64
CA GLN A 165 -17.95 12.31 -3.36
C GLN A 165 -18.64 11.00 -2.94
N ARG A 166 -18.32 9.90 -3.61
CA ARG A 166 -18.90 8.58 -3.29
C ARG A 166 -18.43 8.06 -1.93
N LEU A 167 -17.14 8.20 -1.63
CA LEU A 167 -16.59 7.83 -0.31
C LEU A 167 -17.16 8.74 0.79
N ALA A 168 -17.26 10.04 0.53
CA ALA A 168 -17.87 11.00 1.45
C ALA A 168 -19.31 10.64 1.82
N ALA A 169 -20.11 10.22 0.84
CA ALA A 169 -21.47 9.77 1.07
C ALA A 169 -21.52 8.47 1.92
N ILE A 170 -20.58 7.55 1.75
CA ILE A 170 -20.48 6.32 2.54
C ILE A 170 -20.12 6.65 4.00
N HIS A 171 -19.16 7.53 4.21
CA HIS A 171 -18.69 7.88 5.54
C HIS A 171 -19.50 8.99 6.24
N GLY A 172 -20.41 9.66 5.52
CA GLY A 172 -21.21 10.76 6.07
C GLY A 172 -20.37 12.01 6.38
N ILE A 173 -19.33 12.29 5.59
CA ILE A 173 -18.43 13.44 5.75
C ILE A 173 -18.36 14.29 4.47
N GLU A 174 -17.68 15.42 4.54
CA GLU A 174 -17.43 16.26 3.38
C GLU A 174 -16.31 15.66 2.47
N ALA A 175 -16.47 15.77 1.15
CA ALA A 175 -15.52 15.21 0.18
C ALA A 175 -14.12 15.83 0.29
N GLN A 176 -13.99 17.06 0.78
CA GLN A 176 -12.72 17.75 1.02
C GLN A 176 -11.88 17.11 2.15
N ARG A 177 -12.51 16.31 2.99
CA ARG A 177 -11.83 15.52 4.03
C ARG A 177 -11.23 14.22 3.52
N ILE A 178 -11.38 13.91 2.24
CA ILE A 178 -10.88 12.68 1.64
C ILE A 178 -9.77 13.00 0.66
N SER A 179 -8.64 12.34 0.81
CA SER A 179 -7.56 12.32 -0.17
C SER A 179 -7.40 10.93 -0.80
N LEU A 180 -7.08 10.91 -2.09
CA LEU A 180 -6.84 9.68 -2.84
C LEU A 180 -5.33 9.43 -3.02
N HIS A 181 -4.95 8.18 -2.89
CA HIS A 181 -3.57 7.72 -2.91
C HIS A 181 -3.39 6.54 -3.88
N PRO A 182 -2.16 6.27 -4.36
CA PRO A 182 -1.88 5.16 -5.29
C PRO A 182 -2.20 3.78 -4.72
N ALA A 183 -2.18 3.63 -3.40
CA ALA A 183 -2.48 2.38 -2.68
C ALA A 183 -2.94 2.71 -1.25
N GLY A 184 -3.57 1.75 -0.55
CA GLY A 184 -3.89 1.91 0.88
C GLY A 184 -2.67 2.22 1.73
N MET A 185 -1.54 1.55 1.47
CA MET A 185 -0.27 1.85 2.17
C MET A 185 0.26 3.26 1.92
N ALA A 186 -0.04 3.87 0.77
CA ALA A 186 0.30 5.27 0.52
C ALA A 186 -0.61 6.23 1.33
N GLY A 187 -1.84 5.84 1.60
CA GLY A 187 -2.72 6.53 2.56
C GLY A 187 -2.15 6.50 3.97
N LEU A 188 -1.75 5.31 4.46
CA LEU A 188 -1.08 5.19 5.76
C LEU A 188 0.24 6.00 5.81
N HIS A 189 1.03 5.98 4.74
CA HIS A 189 2.26 6.79 4.65
C HIS A 189 1.96 8.29 4.80
N ALA A 190 0.92 8.79 4.14
CA ALA A 190 0.49 10.19 4.25
C ALA A 190 0.01 10.52 5.66
N ALA A 191 -0.79 9.65 6.28
CA ALA A 191 -1.25 9.80 7.66
C ALA A 191 -0.07 9.89 8.64
N LEU A 192 0.86 8.95 8.57
CA LEU A 192 2.04 8.93 9.45
C LEU A 192 2.97 10.13 9.20
N THR A 193 3.11 10.57 7.94
CA THR A 193 3.88 11.77 7.61
C THR A 193 3.30 13.01 8.28
N ALA A 194 1.96 13.17 8.25
CA ALA A 194 1.30 14.29 8.92
C ALA A 194 1.43 14.20 10.45
N ILE A 195 1.24 13.02 11.02
CA ILE A 195 1.35 12.80 12.46
C ILE A 195 2.79 13.05 12.96
N GLN A 196 3.80 12.64 12.23
CA GLN A 196 5.20 12.89 12.59
C GLN A 196 5.57 14.38 12.59
N GLN A 197 4.84 15.24 11.90
CA GLN A 197 5.00 16.70 12.02
C GLN A 197 4.46 17.21 13.36
N LEU A 198 3.42 16.60 13.89
CA LEU A 198 2.80 16.98 15.17
C LEU A 198 3.47 16.31 16.37
N ARG A 199 3.94 15.08 16.20
CA ARG A 199 4.55 14.24 17.25
C ARG A 199 5.86 13.63 16.73
N PRO A 200 6.92 14.44 16.53
CA PRO A 200 8.14 14.02 15.86
C PRO A 200 8.92 12.97 16.66
N GLN A 201 9.66 12.12 15.93
CA GLN A 201 10.59 11.12 16.47
C GLN A 201 9.97 10.07 17.41
N ARG A 202 8.66 9.89 17.37
CA ARG A 202 7.95 8.89 18.19
C ARG A 202 7.65 7.65 17.36
N THR A 203 7.68 6.49 18.03
CA THR A 203 7.23 5.21 17.46
C THR A 203 5.71 5.20 17.30
N THR A 204 5.16 4.17 16.66
CA THR A 204 3.72 3.89 16.64
C THR A 204 3.41 2.67 17.51
N LEU A 205 2.19 2.57 18.03
CA LEU A 205 1.68 1.37 18.66
C LEU A 205 0.61 0.73 17.75
N GLN A 206 0.83 -0.51 17.31
CA GLN A 206 -0.15 -1.30 16.59
C GLN A 206 -0.85 -2.26 17.56
N LEU A 207 -2.19 -2.33 17.48
CA LEU A 207 -2.99 -3.20 18.35
C LEU A 207 -3.58 -4.38 17.57
N GLY A 208 -3.66 -5.52 18.24
CA GLY A 208 -4.34 -6.70 17.73
C GLY A 208 -3.51 -7.48 16.71
N PHE A 209 -4.04 -7.73 15.53
CA PHE A 209 -3.39 -8.52 14.48
C PHE A 209 -3.48 -7.79 13.13
N PRO A 210 -2.75 -6.69 12.95
CA PRO A 210 -2.81 -5.90 11.72
C PRO A 210 -2.11 -6.59 10.55
N TYR A 211 -2.46 -6.16 9.35
CA TYR A 211 -1.78 -6.55 8.12
C TYR A 211 -0.27 -6.29 8.22
N VAL A 212 0.52 -7.24 7.71
CA VAL A 212 1.99 -7.26 7.90
C VAL A 212 2.70 -5.98 7.43
N ASP A 213 2.26 -5.36 6.34
CA ASP A 213 2.90 -4.13 5.85
C ASP A 213 2.54 -2.90 6.70
N VAL A 214 1.39 -2.92 7.38
CA VAL A 214 1.04 -1.90 8.39
C VAL A 214 2.01 -1.94 9.57
N LEU A 215 2.47 -3.15 9.98
CA LEU A 215 3.52 -3.30 10.97
C LEU A 215 4.90 -2.82 10.47
N LYS A 216 5.21 -3.12 9.21
CA LYS A 216 6.54 -2.86 8.65
C LYS A 216 6.77 -1.40 8.26
N GLN A 217 5.74 -0.70 7.78
CA GLN A 217 5.92 0.66 7.28
C GLN A 217 6.52 1.62 8.33
N PRO A 218 6.04 1.67 9.60
CA PRO A 218 6.66 2.49 10.62
C PRO A 218 8.12 2.12 10.90
N GLN A 219 8.46 0.83 10.86
CA GLN A 219 9.82 0.34 11.10
C GLN A 219 10.79 0.70 9.96
N VAL A 220 10.31 0.66 8.71
CA VAL A 220 11.13 0.88 7.52
C VAL A 220 11.34 2.38 7.26
N VAL A 221 10.27 3.17 7.34
CA VAL A 221 10.22 4.53 6.79
C VAL A 221 10.14 5.62 7.87
N PHE A 222 9.67 5.25 9.08
CA PHE A 222 9.51 6.20 10.20
C PHE A 222 10.39 5.80 11.39
N HIS A 223 9.92 6.07 12.62
CA HIS A 223 10.68 5.89 13.85
C HIS A 223 10.40 4.56 14.57
N GLY A 224 9.88 3.58 13.84
CA GLY A 224 9.56 2.26 14.39
C GLY A 224 8.12 2.11 14.83
N GLY A 225 7.80 0.89 15.25
CA GLY A 225 6.49 0.53 15.76
C GLY A 225 6.57 -0.67 16.68
N GLU A 226 5.72 -0.71 17.70
CA GLU A 226 5.55 -1.83 18.61
C GLU A 226 4.19 -2.47 18.37
N LEU A 227 4.14 -3.80 18.36
CA LEU A 227 2.91 -4.59 18.26
C LEU A 227 2.49 -5.08 19.63
N LEU A 228 1.25 -4.80 20.03
CA LEU A 228 0.62 -5.34 21.22
C LEU A 228 -0.58 -6.21 20.81
N GLN A 229 -0.44 -7.52 20.93
CA GLN A 229 -1.45 -8.52 20.51
C GLN A 229 -2.54 -8.75 21.56
N THR A 230 -2.89 -7.75 22.34
CA THR A 230 -3.94 -7.84 23.37
C THR A 230 -5.02 -6.80 23.17
N GLY A 231 -6.24 -7.10 23.68
CA GLY A 231 -7.33 -6.16 23.86
C GLY A 231 -7.52 -5.74 25.34
N ASP A 232 -6.59 -6.15 26.23
CA ASP A 232 -6.69 -5.81 27.65
C ASP A 232 -6.42 -4.33 27.89
N GLN A 233 -7.38 -3.66 28.53
CA GLN A 233 -7.37 -2.23 28.78
C GLN A 233 -6.14 -1.77 29.58
N ALA A 234 -5.78 -2.49 30.61
CA ALA A 234 -4.66 -2.10 31.49
C ALA A 234 -3.32 -2.24 30.76
N GLN A 235 -3.17 -3.28 29.94
CA GLN A 235 -1.96 -3.48 29.15
C GLN A 235 -1.82 -2.41 28.03
N ILE A 236 -2.93 -2.02 27.40
CA ILE A 236 -2.93 -0.94 26.40
C ILE A 236 -2.56 0.37 27.07
N ALA A 237 -3.19 0.72 28.21
CA ALA A 237 -2.88 1.94 28.94
C ALA A 237 -1.40 1.99 29.36
N ALA A 238 -0.86 0.90 29.91
CA ALA A 238 0.54 0.81 30.32
C ALA A 238 1.51 0.96 29.12
N ALA A 239 1.15 0.39 27.96
CA ALA A 239 1.95 0.55 26.74
C ALA A 239 1.95 2.00 26.23
N LEU A 240 0.80 2.67 26.28
CA LEU A 240 0.68 4.09 25.89
C LEU A 240 1.47 4.99 26.84
N ASP A 241 1.42 4.76 28.14
CA ASP A 241 2.17 5.52 29.15
C ASP A 241 3.69 5.33 28.98
N ARG A 242 4.13 4.12 28.65
CA ARG A 242 5.55 3.78 28.45
C ARG A 242 6.11 4.31 27.15
N LEU A 243 5.36 4.21 26.06
CA LEU A 243 5.84 4.52 24.70
C LEU A 243 5.61 5.98 24.32
N ASP A 244 4.55 6.59 24.81
CA ASP A 244 4.04 7.88 24.33
C ASP A 244 4.08 7.94 22.78
N PRO A 245 3.37 7.02 22.09
CA PRO A 245 3.57 6.81 20.66
C PRO A 245 3.06 8.00 19.82
N ALA A 246 3.55 8.10 18.58
CA ALA A 246 3.05 9.08 17.62
C ALA A 246 1.55 8.86 17.32
N ALA A 247 1.13 7.60 17.20
CA ALA A 247 -0.24 7.19 17.00
C ALA A 247 -0.47 5.76 17.45
N VAL A 248 -1.73 5.41 17.74
CA VAL A 248 -2.22 4.03 17.78
C VAL A 248 -2.76 3.67 16.40
N ILE A 249 -2.44 2.48 15.90
CA ILE A 249 -2.96 1.97 14.63
C ILE A 249 -3.72 0.67 14.90
N VAL A 250 -4.94 0.58 14.35
CA VAL A 250 -5.83 -0.58 14.46
C VAL A 250 -6.34 -1.00 13.09
N GLU A 251 -6.56 -2.28 12.87
CA GLU A 251 -7.22 -2.81 11.67
C GLU A 251 -8.58 -3.43 12.05
N LEU A 252 -9.63 -3.06 11.34
CA LEU A 252 -11.01 -3.32 11.75
C LEU A 252 -11.88 -3.83 10.58
N PRO A 253 -12.19 -5.13 10.57
CA PRO A 253 -11.54 -6.23 11.28
C PRO A 253 -10.17 -6.56 10.70
N SER A 254 -9.35 -7.27 11.46
CA SER A 254 -7.99 -7.65 11.04
C SER A 254 -7.98 -8.73 9.96
N ASN A 255 -6.95 -8.71 9.09
CA ASN A 255 -6.70 -9.73 8.09
C ASN A 255 -5.54 -10.65 8.54
N PRO A 256 -5.68 -11.98 8.54
CA PRO A 256 -6.83 -12.78 8.09
C PRO A 256 -7.80 -13.20 9.20
N LEU A 257 -7.54 -12.86 10.46
CA LEU A 257 -8.23 -13.46 11.61
C LEU A 257 -9.61 -12.83 11.91
N LEU A 258 -9.97 -11.72 11.25
CA LEU A 258 -11.21 -10.97 11.46
C LEU A 258 -11.45 -10.56 12.93
N ARG A 259 -10.38 -10.37 13.68
CA ARG A 259 -10.44 -9.89 15.06
C ARG A 259 -10.60 -8.39 15.09
N CYS A 260 -11.33 -7.90 16.08
CA CYS A 260 -11.44 -6.47 16.36
C CYS A 260 -10.97 -6.19 17.78
N VAL A 261 -10.36 -5.04 17.97
CA VAL A 261 -10.19 -4.45 19.31
C VAL A 261 -11.47 -3.74 19.72
N ASP A 262 -11.67 -3.51 21.00
CA ASP A 262 -12.71 -2.61 21.51
C ASP A 262 -12.32 -1.17 21.16
N LEU A 263 -12.76 -0.70 19.98
CA LEU A 263 -12.38 0.59 19.45
C LEU A 263 -12.81 1.77 20.33
N PRO A 264 -14.05 1.81 20.88
CA PRO A 264 -14.44 2.83 21.85
C PRO A 264 -13.48 2.94 23.05
N MET A 265 -13.14 1.82 23.66
CA MET A 265 -12.19 1.77 24.78
C MET A 265 -10.78 2.23 24.36
N VAL A 266 -10.27 1.76 23.23
CA VAL A 266 -8.95 2.19 22.70
C VAL A 266 -8.94 3.69 22.45
N SER A 267 -9.99 4.23 21.84
CA SER A 267 -10.15 5.66 21.56
C SER A 267 -10.11 6.49 22.85
N GLU A 268 -10.92 6.13 23.86
CA GLU A 268 -10.97 6.84 25.14
C GLU A 268 -9.60 6.89 25.82
N ILE A 269 -8.90 5.75 25.87
CA ILE A 269 -7.59 5.66 26.53
C ILE A 269 -6.54 6.45 25.76
N ALA A 270 -6.52 6.37 24.43
CA ALA A 270 -5.55 7.08 23.59
C ALA A 270 -5.80 8.60 23.63
N HIS A 271 -7.06 9.03 23.42
CA HIS A 271 -7.41 10.45 23.40
C HIS A 271 -7.22 11.13 24.76
N SER A 272 -7.45 10.43 25.88
CA SER A 272 -7.15 10.98 27.21
C SER A 272 -5.66 11.34 27.40
N ARG A 273 -4.77 10.81 26.55
CA ARG A 273 -3.33 11.05 26.49
C ARG A 273 -2.92 11.97 25.32
N GLY A 274 -3.87 12.48 24.56
CA GLY A 274 -3.60 13.26 23.34
C GLY A 274 -2.90 12.45 22.24
N ILE A 275 -3.12 11.12 22.20
CA ILE A 275 -2.53 10.22 21.20
C ILE A 275 -3.60 9.94 20.14
N PRO A 276 -3.34 10.26 18.86
CA PRO A 276 -4.29 10.00 17.78
C PRO A 276 -4.42 8.51 17.48
N VAL A 277 -5.61 8.13 17.00
CA VAL A 277 -5.95 6.78 16.56
C VAL A 277 -6.16 6.76 15.05
N ILE A 278 -5.48 5.83 14.37
CA ILE A 278 -5.61 5.57 12.93
C ILE A 278 -6.26 4.21 12.75
N ALA A 279 -7.32 4.13 11.93
CA ALA A 279 -7.92 2.86 11.54
C ALA A 279 -7.59 2.47 10.10
N ASP A 280 -7.28 1.19 9.90
CA ASP A 280 -7.40 0.51 8.60
C ASP A 280 -8.78 -0.15 8.55
N ASP A 281 -9.66 0.36 7.72
CA ASP A 281 -11.00 -0.20 7.53
C ASP A 281 -11.17 -0.97 6.21
N THR A 282 -10.07 -1.38 5.61
CA THR A 282 -10.04 -2.04 4.29
C THR A 282 -11.02 -3.21 4.17
N ILE A 283 -11.23 -3.99 5.24
CA ILE A 283 -12.21 -5.08 5.26
C ILE A 283 -13.58 -4.59 5.74
N GLY A 284 -13.61 -3.82 6.84
CA GLY A 284 -14.85 -3.27 7.41
C GLY A 284 -15.56 -2.35 6.44
N THR A 285 -14.81 -1.54 5.75
CA THR A 285 -15.28 -0.42 4.93
C THR A 285 -16.28 0.47 5.69
N GLY A 286 -16.46 1.70 5.35
CA GLY A 286 -17.46 2.55 5.99
C GLY A 286 -18.92 2.06 5.81
N ILE A 287 -19.13 0.97 5.06
CA ILE A 287 -20.45 0.36 4.83
C ILE A 287 -20.83 -0.59 5.95
N ASN A 288 -19.89 -1.43 6.40
CA ASN A 288 -20.15 -2.48 7.39
C ASN A 288 -19.76 -2.06 8.81
N LEU A 289 -18.87 -1.08 8.96
CA LEU A 289 -18.35 -0.64 10.24
C LEU A 289 -18.18 0.89 10.23
N ASN A 290 -18.80 1.57 11.19
CA ASN A 290 -18.61 3.00 11.38
C ASN A 290 -17.54 3.26 12.45
N ALA A 291 -16.28 3.38 12.02
CA ALA A 291 -15.14 3.67 12.89
C ALA A 291 -14.95 5.19 13.17
N LEU A 292 -15.48 6.06 12.31
CA LEU A 292 -15.25 7.51 12.35
C LEU A 292 -15.46 8.19 13.71
N PRO A 293 -16.47 7.83 14.52
CA PRO A 293 -16.67 8.46 15.83
C PRO A 293 -15.53 8.24 16.83
N TYR A 294 -14.65 7.29 16.57
CA TYR A 294 -13.64 6.80 17.51
C TYR A 294 -12.19 6.99 17.02
N VAL A 295 -11.98 7.54 15.84
CA VAL A 295 -10.64 7.66 15.25
C VAL A 295 -10.42 9.03 14.64
N ASP A 296 -9.16 9.42 14.54
CA ASP A 296 -8.77 10.70 13.94
C ASP A 296 -8.58 10.58 12.43
N LEU A 297 -8.10 9.42 11.97
CA LEU A 297 -7.85 9.13 10.56
C LEU A 297 -8.29 7.71 10.21
N ILE A 298 -8.84 7.55 9.00
CA ILE A 298 -9.12 6.23 8.39
C ILE A 298 -8.40 6.14 7.06
N PHE A 299 -7.59 5.10 6.87
CA PHE A 299 -7.10 4.76 5.55
C PHE A 299 -7.70 3.45 5.06
N THR A 300 -7.90 3.36 3.74
CA THR A 300 -8.55 2.20 3.11
C THR A 300 -7.80 1.80 1.86
N SER A 301 -7.57 0.52 1.65
CA SER A 301 -7.16 0.00 0.34
C SER A 301 -8.38 -0.12 -0.59
N LEU A 302 -8.59 0.88 -1.42
CA LEU A 302 -9.66 0.87 -2.43
C LEU A 302 -9.47 -0.23 -3.48
N THR A 303 -8.26 -0.77 -3.61
CA THR A 303 -7.91 -1.93 -4.44
C THR A 303 -8.80 -3.15 -4.16
N LYS A 304 -9.26 -3.32 -2.92
CA LYS A 304 -10.00 -4.48 -2.43
C LYS A 304 -11.49 -4.33 -2.73
N SER A 305 -12.33 -4.30 -1.69
CA SER A 305 -13.79 -4.35 -1.82
C SER A 305 -14.39 -3.18 -2.59
N PHE A 306 -13.82 -1.97 -2.48
CA PHE A 306 -14.37 -0.80 -3.19
C PHE A 306 -14.23 -0.90 -4.71
N ALA A 307 -13.06 -1.24 -5.25
CA ALA A 307 -12.89 -1.44 -6.67
C ALA A 307 -13.59 -2.73 -7.12
N GLY A 308 -13.46 -3.82 -6.36
CA GLY A 308 -14.13 -5.11 -6.58
C GLY A 308 -13.79 -5.82 -7.89
N ARG A 309 -12.85 -5.28 -8.69
CA ARG A 309 -12.54 -5.74 -10.04
C ARG A 309 -11.23 -6.52 -10.15
N GLY A 310 -10.31 -6.32 -9.20
CA GLY A 310 -9.00 -6.95 -9.21
C GLY A 310 -8.01 -6.41 -10.26
N ASP A 311 -8.33 -5.29 -10.93
CA ASP A 311 -7.49 -4.64 -11.94
C ASP A 311 -7.19 -3.16 -11.62
N VAL A 312 -7.50 -2.72 -10.42
CA VAL A 312 -7.32 -1.33 -9.96
C VAL A 312 -6.52 -1.30 -8.67
N MET A 313 -5.56 -0.40 -8.60
CA MET A 313 -4.87 -0.01 -7.36
C MET A 313 -5.35 1.36 -6.92
N GLY A 314 -5.58 1.52 -5.63
CA GLY A 314 -5.93 2.81 -5.03
C GLY A 314 -6.02 2.74 -3.52
N GLY A 315 -5.96 3.89 -2.88
CA GLY A 315 -6.18 4.08 -1.46
C GLY A 315 -6.90 5.39 -1.18
N SER A 316 -7.50 5.50 -0.01
CA SER A 316 -8.04 6.74 0.53
C SER A 316 -7.51 6.98 1.94
N LEU A 317 -7.49 8.23 2.31
CA LEU A 317 -7.24 8.71 3.67
C LEU A 317 -8.25 9.81 3.95
#